data_e8d3a9c1545150d62a9f2736348187a2
#
_entry.id   e8d3a9c1545150d62a9f2736348187a2
#
_cell.length_a   1.000
_cell.length_b   1.000
_cell.length_c   1.000
_cell.angle_alpha   90.00
_cell.angle_beta   90.00
_cell.angle_gamma   90.00
#
_symmetry.space_group_name_H-M   'P 1'
#
loop_
_entity.id
_entity.type
_entity.pdbx_description
1 polymer ?
#
loop_
_entity_poly.entity_id
_entity_poly.type
_entity_poly.pdbx_seq_one_letter_code
_entity_poly.pdbx_strand_id
1 'polypeptide(L)'
;MNKLRLVKEKRTPQICDSVNEYFSMILYYKEDSFVKINYFVHTEIGDRPCNEDRYAVSKCPAGLCFALADGLGGLDRGEVAAELACNAVAEYAQAQAVFSNAAVEQAFLRAQQAVLARQKAEHNETQMKTTLNVVMLDKQSMYWGHVGDSRTYYAENGVLKQRTLDHSVTQMLSAIGQVEERDIRFHEDRSRLLRVLGTPWEKPQAETEQPVALRGNMQILLCTDGFWEYITEEQIQICLEESDNAQIWMENMLELISRNDQHSERDNRTAITIWIDDGEGDITQ
;
A
#
# COMPACT_ATOMS: atom_id res chain seq x y z
N MET A 1 26.12 2.49 -19.70
CA MET A 1 26.32 2.36 -18.22
C MET A 1 25.59 3.52 -17.56
N ASN A 2 24.38 3.27 -17.05
CA ASN A 2 23.53 4.31 -16.45
C ASN A 2 23.93 4.51 -14.99
N LYS A 3 24.43 5.69 -14.66
CA LYS A 3 24.73 6.06 -13.27
C LYS A 3 23.44 6.53 -12.59
N LEU A 4 22.99 5.76 -11.63
CA LEU A 4 21.98 6.17 -10.65
C LEU A 4 22.68 7.04 -9.59
N ARG A 5 22.15 8.24 -9.36
CA ARG A 5 22.64 9.14 -8.30
C ARG A 5 21.68 9.07 -7.13
N LEU A 6 22.18 8.58 -5.99
CA LEU A 6 21.49 8.52 -4.70
C LEU A 6 21.60 9.86 -3.97
N VAL A 7 20.49 10.33 -3.43
CA VAL A 7 20.48 11.31 -2.34
C VAL A 7 19.90 10.62 -1.10
N LYS A 8 20.83 10.21 -0.23
CA LYS A 8 20.65 9.63 1.12
C LYS A 8 19.85 8.32 1.27
N GLU A 9 20.58 7.24 1.49
CA GLU A 9 20.09 6.04 2.16
C GLU A 9 19.92 6.28 3.67
N LYS A 10 18.80 5.88 4.23
CA LYS A 10 18.67 5.51 5.63
C LYS A 10 18.19 4.07 5.76
N ARG A 11 18.75 3.38 6.73
CA ARG A 11 18.67 1.97 7.07
C ARG A 11 17.23 1.50 7.30
N THR A 12 16.99 0.20 7.09
CA THR A 12 15.82 -0.56 7.59
C THR A 12 15.45 -0.12 9.00
N PRO A 13 14.19 0.27 9.27
CA PRO A 13 13.79 0.72 10.60
C PRO A 13 13.78 -0.46 11.58
N GLN A 14 14.42 -0.26 12.71
CA GLN A 14 14.05 -0.94 13.95
C GLN A 14 12.61 -0.55 14.30
N ILE A 15 11.86 -1.49 14.87
CA ILE A 15 10.51 -1.33 15.39
C ILE A 15 10.44 -0.01 16.19
N CYS A 16 9.77 0.98 15.63
CA CYS A 16 9.50 2.27 16.25
C CYS A 16 7.97 2.45 16.27
N ASP A 17 7.43 2.93 17.40
CA ASP A 17 5.99 3.05 17.60
C ASP A 17 5.31 4.06 16.65
N SER A 18 6.10 4.93 16.02
CA SER A 18 5.66 5.85 14.96
C SER A 18 6.84 6.25 14.07
N VAL A 19 6.65 6.22 12.75
CA VAL A 19 7.67 6.61 11.77
C VAL A 19 7.05 7.52 10.72
N ASN A 20 7.76 8.60 10.40
CA ASN A 20 7.51 9.46 9.24
C ASN A 20 8.77 9.50 8.39
N GLU A 21 8.72 8.99 7.18
CA GLU A 21 9.88 8.93 6.29
C GLU A 21 9.56 9.50 4.91
N TYR A 22 10.37 10.46 4.46
CA TYR A 22 10.31 11.03 3.13
C TYR A 22 11.48 10.58 2.27
N PHE A 23 11.20 10.15 1.05
CA PHE A 23 12.19 9.75 0.07
C PHE A 23 11.89 10.34 -1.31
N SER A 24 12.97 10.70 -2.02
CA SER A 24 12.90 11.15 -3.40
C SER A 24 13.84 10.32 -4.26
N MET A 25 13.36 9.84 -5.39
CA MET A 25 14.14 9.11 -6.37
C MET A 25 13.83 9.57 -7.78
N ILE A 26 14.85 9.65 -8.61
CA ILE A 26 14.70 9.95 -10.03
C ILE A 26 15.03 8.71 -10.83
N LEU A 27 14.09 8.24 -11.65
CA LEU A 27 14.30 7.20 -12.64
C LEU A 27 14.63 7.84 -13.99
N TYR A 28 15.83 7.59 -14.50
CA TYR A 28 16.26 8.14 -15.82
C TYR A 28 15.80 7.25 -16.96
N TYR A 29 15.26 7.87 -18.00
CA TYR A 29 14.99 7.26 -19.30
C TYR A 29 16.14 7.49 -20.29
N LYS A 30 16.11 6.77 -21.42
CA LYS A 30 16.92 7.11 -22.58
C LYS A 30 16.38 8.39 -23.22
N GLU A 31 17.32 9.29 -23.61
CA GLU A 31 17.04 10.48 -24.42
C GLU A 31 16.07 11.50 -23.76
N ASP A 32 16.59 12.23 -22.75
CA ASP A 32 16.02 13.47 -22.20
C ASP A 32 14.67 13.42 -21.46
N SER A 33 14.11 12.23 -21.20
CA SER A 33 12.96 12.09 -20.31
C SER A 33 13.34 11.42 -18.99
N PHE A 34 12.79 11.90 -17.89
CA PHE A 34 12.96 11.30 -16.57
C PHE A 34 11.62 11.26 -15.84
N VAL A 35 11.42 10.24 -15.02
CA VAL A 35 10.30 10.20 -14.07
C VAL A 35 10.87 10.44 -12.68
N LYS A 36 10.35 11.46 -12.01
CA LYS A 36 10.66 11.73 -10.62
C LYS A 36 9.58 11.09 -9.77
N ILE A 37 10.00 10.24 -8.83
CA ILE A 37 9.11 9.59 -7.88
C ILE A 37 9.52 10.05 -6.49
N ASN A 38 8.57 10.68 -5.80
CA ASN A 38 8.65 10.98 -4.38
C ASN A 38 7.65 10.10 -3.66
N TYR A 39 7.98 9.62 -2.47
CA TYR A 39 7.02 8.96 -1.62
C TYR A 39 7.23 9.33 -0.16
N PHE A 40 6.16 9.24 0.60
CA PHE A 40 6.17 9.47 2.03
C PHE A 40 5.44 8.31 2.73
N VAL A 41 6.01 7.84 3.83
CA VAL A 41 5.42 6.77 4.64
C VAL A 41 5.08 7.33 6.01
N HIS A 42 3.87 7.04 6.46
CA HIS A 42 3.41 7.27 7.83
C HIS A 42 2.96 5.94 8.43
N THR A 43 3.40 5.65 9.65
CA THR A 43 2.89 4.54 10.46
C THR A 43 2.82 4.94 11.91
N GLU A 44 1.75 4.58 12.59
CA GLU A 44 1.55 4.79 14.03
C GLU A 44 0.79 3.63 14.67
N ILE A 45 1.10 3.37 15.94
CA ILE A 45 0.53 2.25 16.69
C ILE A 45 -0.93 2.51 17.13
N GLY A 46 -1.34 3.80 17.22
CA GLY A 46 -2.62 4.16 17.83
C GLY A 46 -2.67 3.80 19.33
N ASP A 47 -3.78 3.24 19.76
CA ASP A 47 -4.00 2.82 21.15
C ASP A 47 -3.85 1.30 21.34
N ARG A 48 -3.38 0.60 20.31
CA ARG A 48 -3.15 -0.85 20.32
C ARG A 48 -1.87 -1.22 21.09
N PRO A 49 -1.77 -2.43 21.67
CA PRO A 49 -0.56 -2.88 22.37
C PRO A 49 0.62 -3.18 21.43
N CYS A 50 0.35 -3.41 20.16
CA CYS A 50 1.33 -3.71 19.12
C CYS A 50 0.90 -3.06 17.80
N ASN A 51 1.87 -2.61 17.02
CA ASN A 51 1.60 -2.25 15.64
C ASN A 51 1.69 -3.52 14.79
N GLU A 52 0.58 -3.97 14.24
CA GLU A 52 0.49 -5.16 13.38
C GLU A 52 0.62 -4.80 11.89
N ASP A 53 0.56 -3.51 11.55
CA ASP A 53 0.83 -3.02 10.21
C ASP A 53 2.31 -3.16 9.85
N ARG A 54 2.61 -3.55 8.60
CA ARG A 54 3.95 -3.56 8.04
C ARG A 54 3.95 -3.00 6.63
N TYR A 55 5.09 -2.44 6.25
CA TYR A 55 5.33 -2.01 4.88
C TYR A 55 6.74 -2.37 4.43
N ALA A 56 6.93 -2.43 3.13
CA ALA A 56 8.25 -2.53 2.51
C ALA A 56 8.30 -1.66 1.25
N VAL A 57 9.41 -0.95 1.09
CA VAL A 57 9.73 -0.25 -0.15
C VAL A 57 11.06 -0.76 -0.67
N SER A 58 11.04 -1.31 -1.87
CA SER A 58 12.21 -1.96 -2.48
C SER A 58 12.57 -1.33 -3.80
N LYS A 59 13.86 -0.96 -3.92
CA LYS A 59 14.46 -0.62 -5.20
C LYS A 59 14.90 -1.90 -5.91
N CYS A 60 14.42 -2.06 -7.13
CA CYS A 60 14.61 -3.26 -7.93
C CYS A 60 15.27 -2.91 -9.26
N PRO A 61 15.90 -3.87 -9.98
CA PRO A 61 16.40 -3.63 -11.32
C PRO A 61 15.30 -3.15 -12.28
N ALA A 62 14.06 -3.63 -12.10
CA ALA A 62 12.90 -3.21 -12.87
C ALA A 62 12.37 -1.81 -12.52
N GLY A 63 12.51 -1.36 -11.26
CA GLY A 63 11.94 -0.09 -10.79
C GLY A 63 11.77 -0.05 -9.27
N LEU A 64 10.60 0.36 -8.79
CA LEU A 64 10.21 0.41 -7.37
C LEU A 64 9.09 -0.58 -7.07
N CYS A 65 9.16 -1.22 -5.91
CA CYS A 65 8.08 -2.03 -5.39
C CYS A 65 7.69 -1.54 -4.00
N PHE A 66 6.39 -1.36 -3.79
CA PHE A 66 5.77 -0.99 -2.52
C PHE A 66 4.86 -2.14 -2.07
N ALA A 67 4.96 -2.51 -0.81
CA ALA A 67 4.07 -3.46 -0.17
C ALA A 67 3.55 -2.85 1.14
N LEU A 68 2.26 -3.03 1.42
CA LEU A 68 1.61 -2.64 2.67
C LEU A 68 0.74 -3.81 3.12
N ALA A 69 0.82 -4.16 4.39
CA ALA A 69 0.11 -5.26 4.99
C ALA A 69 -0.41 -4.88 6.37
N ASP A 70 -1.66 -5.21 6.64
CA ASP A 70 -2.36 -5.08 7.91
C ASP A 70 -2.49 -6.46 8.53
N GLY A 71 -1.87 -6.67 9.68
CA GLY A 71 -1.85 -7.94 10.38
C GLY A 71 -3.12 -8.16 11.19
N LEU A 72 -3.77 -9.32 11.00
CA LEU A 72 -5.05 -9.63 11.61
C LEU A 72 -4.87 -10.48 12.85
N GLY A 73 -5.49 -10.06 13.98
CA GLY A 73 -5.70 -11.00 15.06
C GLY A 73 -5.28 -10.61 16.47
N GLY A 74 -4.75 -9.44 16.74
CA GLY A 74 -4.43 -8.93 18.07
C GLY A 74 -3.53 -9.83 18.93
N LEU A 75 -3.97 -11.00 19.36
CA LEU A 75 -3.17 -12.04 20.04
C LEU A 75 -2.65 -13.13 19.10
N ASP A 76 -2.99 -13.04 17.84
CA ASP A 76 -2.82 -14.12 16.85
C ASP A 76 -1.60 -13.90 15.92
N ARG A 77 -0.66 -13.00 16.30
CA ARG A 77 0.60 -12.77 15.58
C ARG A 77 0.40 -12.20 14.17
N GLY A 78 -0.53 -11.26 14.01
CA GLY A 78 -0.77 -10.54 12.78
C GLY A 78 0.48 -9.81 12.29
N GLU A 79 1.25 -9.21 13.22
CA GLU A 79 2.51 -8.52 12.94
C GLU A 79 3.56 -9.41 12.26
N VAL A 80 3.59 -10.71 12.60
CA VAL A 80 4.51 -11.67 11.98
C VAL A 80 4.05 -12.01 10.57
N ALA A 81 2.74 -12.18 10.37
CA ALA A 81 2.19 -12.45 9.04
C ALA A 81 2.44 -11.28 8.08
N ALA A 82 2.17 -10.05 8.54
CA ALA A 82 2.41 -8.83 7.78
C ALA A 82 3.89 -8.63 7.42
N GLU A 83 4.80 -8.88 8.37
CA GLU A 83 6.24 -8.80 8.14
C GLU A 83 6.71 -9.83 7.12
N LEU A 84 6.29 -11.09 7.25
CA LEU A 84 6.63 -12.15 6.30
C LEU A 84 6.11 -11.85 4.89
N ALA A 85 4.89 -11.34 4.79
CA ALA A 85 4.29 -10.98 3.51
C ALA A 85 5.06 -9.85 2.82
N CYS A 86 5.33 -8.75 3.52
CA CYS A 86 6.08 -7.61 2.99
C CYS A 86 7.51 -8.01 2.59
N ASN A 87 8.22 -8.81 3.42
CA ASN A 87 9.56 -9.26 3.13
C ASN A 87 9.61 -10.19 1.91
N ALA A 88 8.66 -11.13 1.79
CA ALA A 88 8.58 -12.03 0.63
C ALA A 88 8.33 -11.27 -0.69
N VAL A 89 7.47 -10.24 -0.66
CA VAL A 89 7.27 -9.35 -1.81
C VAL A 89 8.55 -8.60 -2.16
N ALA A 90 9.22 -8.01 -1.17
CA ALA A 90 10.45 -7.25 -1.36
C ALA A 90 11.58 -8.11 -1.96
N GLU A 91 11.81 -9.30 -1.41
CA GLU A 91 12.81 -10.25 -1.89
C GLU A 91 12.50 -10.70 -3.33
N TYR A 92 11.24 -11.03 -3.60
CA TYR A 92 10.82 -11.43 -4.95
C TYR A 92 11.05 -10.29 -5.96
N ALA A 93 10.60 -9.06 -5.63
CA ALA A 93 10.71 -7.91 -6.51
C ALA A 93 12.17 -7.54 -6.81
N GLN A 94 13.08 -7.65 -5.83
CA GLN A 94 14.52 -7.37 -6.01
C GLN A 94 15.19 -8.29 -7.04
N ALA A 95 14.64 -9.48 -7.26
CA ALA A 95 15.15 -10.42 -8.27
C ALA A 95 14.57 -10.17 -9.67
N GLN A 96 13.60 -9.25 -9.84
CA GLN A 96 12.93 -9.02 -11.12
C GLN A 96 13.67 -7.98 -11.98
N ALA A 97 13.90 -8.31 -13.23
CA ALA A 97 14.41 -7.39 -14.24
C ALA A 97 13.29 -6.62 -14.98
N VAL A 98 12.05 -7.12 -14.90
CA VAL A 98 10.86 -6.57 -15.54
C VAL A 98 9.66 -6.76 -14.63
N PHE A 99 8.79 -5.77 -14.51
CA PHE A 99 7.51 -5.88 -13.84
C PHE A 99 6.38 -6.20 -14.82
N SER A 100 5.34 -6.85 -14.33
CA SER A 100 4.13 -7.21 -15.07
C SER A 100 3.04 -7.65 -14.08
N ASN A 101 1.79 -7.80 -14.54
CA ASN A 101 0.74 -8.39 -13.71
C ASN A 101 1.12 -9.79 -13.19
N ALA A 102 1.75 -10.61 -14.04
CA ALA A 102 2.25 -11.91 -13.60
C ALA A 102 3.31 -11.80 -12.49
N ALA A 103 4.12 -10.75 -12.49
CA ALA A 103 5.06 -10.51 -11.38
C ALA A 103 4.33 -10.13 -10.08
N VAL A 104 3.26 -9.34 -10.15
CA VAL A 104 2.42 -9.02 -8.98
C VAL A 104 1.73 -10.29 -8.45
N GLU A 105 1.13 -11.11 -9.32
CA GLU A 105 0.53 -12.39 -8.94
C GLU A 105 1.55 -13.32 -8.25
N GLN A 106 2.76 -13.42 -8.77
CA GLN A 106 3.82 -14.23 -8.17
C GLN A 106 4.28 -13.67 -6.82
N ALA A 107 4.30 -12.35 -6.63
CA ALA A 107 4.59 -11.73 -5.35
C ALA A 107 3.57 -12.14 -4.28
N PHE A 108 2.27 -12.15 -4.60
CA PHE A 108 1.22 -12.63 -3.71
C PHE A 108 1.39 -14.12 -3.37
N LEU A 109 1.71 -14.97 -4.36
CA LEU A 109 1.95 -16.39 -4.12
C LEU A 109 3.16 -16.62 -3.21
N ARG A 110 4.23 -15.84 -3.36
CA ARG A 110 5.41 -15.90 -2.47
C ARG A 110 5.06 -15.47 -1.04
N ALA A 111 4.31 -14.38 -0.89
CA ALA A 111 3.84 -13.91 0.41
C ALA A 111 2.97 -14.98 1.10
N GLN A 112 1.99 -15.54 0.40
CA GLN A 112 1.14 -16.62 0.91
C GLN A 112 1.96 -17.83 1.34
N GLN A 113 2.90 -18.26 0.51
CA GLN A 113 3.78 -19.41 0.83
C GLN A 113 4.62 -19.15 2.09
N ALA A 114 5.16 -17.94 2.26
CA ALA A 114 5.95 -17.56 3.43
C ALA A 114 5.13 -17.64 4.72
N VAL A 115 3.91 -17.08 4.72
CA VAL A 115 3.01 -17.11 5.87
C VAL A 115 2.61 -18.54 6.21
N LEU A 116 2.12 -19.34 5.24
CA LEU A 116 1.71 -20.72 5.45
C LEU A 116 2.87 -21.63 5.92
N ALA A 117 4.08 -21.41 5.40
CA ALA A 117 5.26 -22.16 5.85
C ALA A 117 5.59 -21.88 7.32
N ARG A 118 5.44 -20.61 7.76
CA ARG A 118 5.66 -20.22 9.15
C ARG A 118 4.59 -20.80 10.07
N GLN A 119 3.31 -20.71 9.71
CA GLN A 119 2.21 -21.33 10.44
C GLN A 119 2.45 -22.83 10.67
N LYS A 120 2.84 -23.54 9.61
CA LYS A 120 3.15 -24.97 9.69
C LYS A 120 4.34 -25.26 10.61
N ALA A 121 5.41 -24.47 10.52
CA ALA A 121 6.60 -24.63 11.35
C ALA A 121 6.32 -24.42 12.84
N GLU A 122 5.36 -23.58 13.17
CA GLU A 122 4.96 -23.26 14.55
C GLU A 122 3.72 -24.03 15.04
N HIS A 123 3.18 -24.95 14.22
CA HIS A 123 1.94 -25.68 14.51
C HIS A 123 0.76 -24.75 14.85
N ASN A 124 0.63 -23.65 14.10
CA ASN A 124 -0.29 -22.56 14.38
C ASN A 124 -1.08 -22.16 13.12
N GLU A 125 -1.79 -23.10 12.53
CA GLU A 125 -2.41 -23.00 11.21
C GLU A 125 -3.64 -22.08 11.14
N THR A 126 -4.16 -21.61 12.29
CA THR A 126 -5.34 -20.73 12.35
C THR A 126 -5.02 -19.26 12.58
N GLN A 127 -3.79 -18.97 12.98
CA GLN A 127 -3.27 -17.66 13.31
C GLN A 127 -2.35 -17.12 12.19
N MET A 128 -1.77 -15.93 12.38
CA MET A 128 -0.88 -15.30 11.41
C MET A 128 -1.58 -15.04 10.07
N LYS A 129 -2.55 -14.17 10.07
CA LYS A 129 -3.24 -13.70 8.86
C LYS A 129 -2.89 -12.23 8.62
N THR A 130 -2.98 -11.81 7.38
CA THR A 130 -2.73 -10.41 7.03
C THR A 130 -3.40 -10.05 5.70
N THR A 131 -3.71 -8.77 5.52
CA THR A 131 -3.97 -8.17 4.21
C THR A 131 -2.66 -8.03 3.44
N LEU A 132 -2.71 -7.67 2.19
CA LEU A 132 -1.54 -7.24 1.44
C LEU A 132 -1.94 -6.40 0.22
N ASN A 133 -1.33 -5.24 0.07
CA ASN A 133 -1.36 -4.43 -1.14
C ASN A 133 0.04 -4.38 -1.74
N VAL A 134 0.13 -4.51 -3.06
CA VAL A 134 1.38 -4.46 -3.81
C VAL A 134 1.26 -3.48 -4.96
N VAL A 135 2.21 -2.56 -5.08
CA VAL A 135 2.38 -1.66 -6.22
C VAL A 135 3.80 -1.80 -6.75
N MET A 136 3.93 -2.13 -8.02
CA MET A 136 5.20 -2.21 -8.74
C MET A 136 5.21 -1.14 -9.83
N LEU A 137 6.18 -0.23 -9.76
CA LEU A 137 6.38 0.86 -10.70
C LEU A 137 7.64 0.60 -11.52
N ASP A 138 7.49 0.41 -12.81
CA ASP A 138 8.61 0.48 -13.72
C ASP A 138 8.66 1.86 -14.43
N LYS A 139 9.37 1.96 -15.53
CA LYS A 139 9.51 3.21 -16.27
C LYS A 139 8.27 3.61 -17.08
N GLN A 140 7.34 2.72 -17.28
CA GLN A 140 6.24 2.89 -18.23
C GLN A 140 4.88 2.67 -17.59
N SER A 141 4.82 1.85 -16.52
CA SER A 141 3.57 1.35 -16.00
C SER A 141 3.60 1.14 -14.49
N MET A 142 2.43 1.25 -13.91
CA MET A 142 2.08 0.75 -12.59
C MET A 142 1.39 -0.60 -12.75
N TYR A 143 1.88 -1.60 -12.02
CA TYR A 143 1.25 -2.91 -11.84
C TYR A 143 0.88 -3.04 -10.37
N TRP A 144 -0.33 -3.41 -10.08
CA TRP A 144 -0.84 -3.38 -8.73
C TRP A 144 -1.89 -4.44 -8.45
N GLY A 145 -2.11 -4.73 -7.18
CA GLY A 145 -3.09 -5.69 -6.74
C GLY A 145 -3.19 -5.72 -5.22
N HIS A 146 -4.16 -6.48 -4.71
CA HIS A 146 -4.43 -6.57 -3.28
C HIS A 146 -5.07 -7.89 -2.86
N VAL A 147 -5.06 -8.14 -1.56
CA VAL A 147 -5.90 -9.10 -0.84
C VAL A 147 -6.23 -8.53 0.53
N GLY A 148 -7.52 -8.51 0.90
CA GLY A 148 -8.01 -7.89 2.13
C GLY A 148 -8.75 -6.59 1.86
N ASP A 149 -8.77 -5.70 2.85
CA ASP A 149 -9.47 -4.43 2.87
C ASP A 149 -8.54 -3.21 3.06
N SER A 150 -7.23 -3.43 3.15
CA SER A 150 -6.27 -2.35 2.92
C SER A 150 -6.45 -1.84 1.49
N ARG A 151 -6.44 -0.53 1.29
CA ARG A 151 -6.81 0.09 0.02
C ARG A 151 -5.61 0.68 -0.71
N THR A 152 -5.65 0.61 -2.03
CA THR A 152 -4.79 1.38 -2.92
C THR A 152 -5.67 2.28 -3.77
N TYR A 153 -5.42 3.59 -3.69
CA TYR A 153 -6.05 4.61 -4.53
C TYR A 153 -5.05 5.09 -5.56
N TYR A 154 -5.55 5.41 -6.74
CA TYR A 154 -4.74 5.99 -7.80
C TYR A 154 -5.42 7.23 -8.36
N ALA A 155 -4.64 8.27 -8.58
CA ALA A 155 -5.06 9.54 -9.17
C ALA A 155 -4.20 9.89 -10.38
N GLU A 156 -4.76 10.63 -11.32
CA GLU A 156 -4.09 11.13 -12.51
C GLU A 156 -4.44 12.60 -12.70
N ASN A 157 -3.41 13.43 -12.84
CA ASN A 157 -3.54 14.87 -12.96
C ASN A 157 -4.37 15.50 -11.83
N GLY A 158 -4.12 15.07 -10.58
CA GLY A 158 -4.79 15.57 -9.40
C GLY A 158 -6.25 15.11 -9.22
N VAL A 159 -6.70 14.10 -9.97
CA VAL A 159 -8.07 13.57 -9.87
C VAL A 159 -8.05 12.09 -9.54
N LEU A 160 -8.69 11.67 -8.45
CA LEU A 160 -8.88 10.27 -8.11
C LEU A 160 -9.62 9.54 -9.23
N LYS A 161 -9.09 8.39 -9.67
CA LYS A 161 -9.62 7.59 -10.77
C LYS A 161 -10.23 6.28 -10.32
N GLN A 162 -9.52 5.57 -9.43
CA GLN A 162 -9.86 4.21 -9.04
C GLN A 162 -9.31 3.91 -7.66
N ARG A 163 -9.95 3.00 -6.95
CA ARG A 163 -9.42 2.29 -5.78
C ARG A 163 -9.61 0.79 -5.90
N THR A 164 -8.87 0.03 -5.11
CA THR A 164 -9.15 -1.39 -4.90
C THR A 164 -10.49 -1.58 -4.17
N LEU A 165 -11.22 -2.65 -4.49
CA LEU A 165 -12.47 -3.02 -3.81
C LEU A 165 -12.17 -4.02 -2.70
N ASP A 166 -12.67 -3.75 -1.50
CA ASP A 166 -12.33 -4.53 -0.30
C ASP A 166 -12.80 -6.00 -0.45
N HIS A 167 -11.99 -6.93 -0.04
CA HIS A 167 -12.40 -8.32 0.09
C HIS A 167 -13.13 -8.55 1.43
N SER A 168 -14.22 -7.81 1.64
CA SER A 168 -15.01 -7.80 2.88
C SER A 168 -16.47 -8.13 2.65
N VAL A 169 -17.18 -8.50 3.71
CA VAL A 169 -18.63 -8.72 3.69
C VAL A 169 -19.35 -7.44 3.28
N THR A 170 -18.93 -6.31 3.81
CA THR A 170 -19.57 -5.01 3.53
C THR A 170 -19.41 -4.55 2.10
N GLN A 171 -18.25 -4.79 1.47
CA GLN A 171 -18.08 -4.52 0.04
C GLN A 171 -18.96 -5.43 -0.82
N MET A 172 -19.15 -6.68 -0.43
CA MET A 172 -20.09 -7.58 -1.11
C MET A 172 -21.54 -7.08 -0.97
N LEU A 173 -21.94 -6.60 0.22
CA LEU A 173 -23.25 -6.00 0.44
C LEU A 173 -23.44 -4.72 -0.38
N SER A 174 -22.41 -3.93 -0.54
CA SER A 174 -22.43 -2.73 -1.39
C SER A 174 -22.59 -3.11 -2.87
N ALA A 175 -21.88 -4.11 -3.34
CA ALA A 175 -21.98 -4.58 -4.73
C ALA A 175 -23.39 -5.06 -5.11
N ILE A 176 -24.20 -5.54 -4.15
CA ILE A 176 -25.60 -5.94 -4.36
C ILE A 176 -26.63 -4.87 -3.96
N GLY A 177 -26.15 -3.66 -3.62
CA GLY A 177 -26.99 -2.50 -3.31
C GLY A 177 -27.67 -2.53 -1.93
N GLN A 178 -27.18 -3.33 -0.99
CA GLN A 178 -27.69 -3.38 0.39
C GLN A 178 -27.03 -2.35 1.31
N VAL A 179 -25.82 -1.90 0.98
CA VAL A 179 -25.06 -0.87 1.70
C VAL A 179 -24.57 0.13 0.66
N GLU A 180 -24.65 1.42 0.94
CA GLU A 180 -24.01 2.41 0.08
C GLU A 180 -22.49 2.39 0.28
N GLU A 181 -21.73 2.63 -0.79
CA GLU A 181 -20.26 2.60 -0.77
C GLU A 181 -19.65 3.47 0.35
N ARG A 182 -20.21 4.68 0.51
CA ARG A 182 -19.80 5.63 1.56
C ARG A 182 -20.06 5.15 2.99
N ASP A 183 -21.01 4.19 3.17
CA ASP A 183 -21.45 3.70 4.48
C ASP A 183 -20.67 2.43 4.91
N ILE A 184 -19.82 1.87 4.03
CA ILE A 184 -18.96 0.71 4.34
C ILE A 184 -18.16 0.97 5.62
N ARG A 185 -17.56 2.16 5.75
CA ARG A 185 -16.70 2.54 6.89
C ARG A 185 -17.41 2.61 8.23
N PHE A 186 -18.72 2.70 8.25
CA PHE A 186 -19.54 2.78 9.47
C PHE A 186 -20.30 1.48 9.77
N HIS A 187 -20.21 0.48 8.90
CA HIS A 187 -20.97 -0.75 9.04
C HIS A 187 -20.39 -1.65 10.15
N GLU A 188 -21.25 -2.32 10.91
CA GLU A 188 -20.84 -3.19 12.02
C GLU A 188 -19.98 -4.38 11.59
N ASP A 189 -20.18 -4.90 10.38
CA ASP A 189 -19.42 -6.00 9.77
C ASP A 189 -18.23 -5.54 8.92
N ARG A 190 -17.78 -4.28 8.99
CA ARG A 190 -16.71 -3.75 8.12
C ARG A 190 -15.40 -4.54 8.21
N SER A 191 -15.06 -5.02 9.41
CA SER A 191 -13.84 -5.80 9.65
C SER A 191 -13.98 -7.30 9.31
N ARG A 192 -15.12 -7.74 8.70
CA ARG A 192 -15.31 -9.14 8.31
C ARG A 192 -14.74 -9.41 6.93
N LEU A 193 -13.51 -9.89 6.89
CA LEU A 193 -12.79 -10.19 5.66
C LEU A 193 -13.17 -11.55 5.08
N LEU A 194 -13.25 -11.60 3.76
CA LEU A 194 -13.55 -12.80 2.96
C LEU A 194 -12.28 -13.44 2.38
N ARG A 195 -11.22 -12.65 2.18
CA ARG A 195 -9.96 -13.09 1.59
C ARG A 195 -8.79 -12.41 2.31
N VAL A 196 -7.83 -13.23 2.74
CA VAL A 196 -6.60 -12.78 3.42
C VAL A 196 -5.45 -13.75 3.12
N LEU A 197 -4.22 -13.33 3.33
CA LEU A 197 -3.06 -14.23 3.43
C LEU A 197 -3.12 -15.03 4.73
N GLY A 198 -2.51 -16.23 4.71
CA GLY A 198 -2.50 -17.13 5.87
C GLY A 198 -3.72 -18.06 5.95
N THR A 199 -4.67 -17.94 5.02
CA THR A 199 -5.75 -18.92 4.82
C THR A 199 -5.41 -19.74 3.59
N PRO A 200 -5.45 -21.12 3.64
CA PRO A 200 -5.17 -21.92 2.46
C PRO A 200 -6.08 -21.57 1.28
N TRP A 201 -5.49 -21.44 0.11
CA TRP A 201 -6.23 -21.12 -1.13
C TRP A 201 -6.34 -22.35 -2.02
N GLU A 202 -7.54 -22.68 -2.45
CA GLU A 202 -7.75 -23.68 -3.53
C GLU A 202 -7.29 -23.13 -4.88
N LYS A 203 -7.43 -21.83 -5.10
CA LYS A 203 -6.93 -21.05 -6.23
C LYS A 203 -6.48 -19.67 -5.73
N PRO A 204 -5.58 -18.96 -6.44
CA PRO A 204 -5.16 -17.61 -6.05
C PRO A 204 -6.35 -16.70 -5.75
N GLN A 205 -6.30 -15.99 -4.63
CA GLN A 205 -7.38 -15.12 -4.14
C GLN A 205 -7.01 -13.63 -4.16
N ALA A 206 -5.74 -13.31 -4.42
CA ALA A 206 -5.33 -11.93 -4.65
C ALA A 206 -5.91 -11.45 -5.99
N GLU A 207 -6.34 -10.20 -6.01
CA GLU A 207 -6.85 -9.53 -7.19
C GLU A 207 -5.78 -8.61 -7.76
N THR A 208 -5.51 -8.74 -9.06
CA THR A 208 -4.61 -7.84 -9.79
C THR A 208 -5.42 -6.95 -10.71
N GLU A 209 -5.13 -5.67 -10.67
CA GLU A 209 -5.78 -4.65 -11.46
C GLU A 209 -5.16 -4.54 -12.86
N GLN A 210 -5.86 -3.85 -13.76
CA GLN A 210 -5.28 -3.53 -15.07
C GLN A 210 -4.06 -2.63 -14.88
N PRO A 211 -2.97 -2.87 -15.64
CA PRO A 211 -1.80 -1.99 -15.61
C PRO A 211 -2.18 -0.57 -16.02
N VAL A 212 -1.62 0.40 -15.31
CA VAL A 212 -1.82 1.83 -15.61
C VAL A 212 -0.53 2.38 -16.22
N ALA A 213 -0.62 2.95 -17.43
CA ALA A 213 0.53 3.61 -18.03
C ALA A 213 0.90 4.86 -17.25
N LEU A 214 2.19 5.04 -16.93
CA LEU A 214 2.68 6.25 -16.29
C LEU A 214 2.67 7.39 -17.33
N ARG A 215 1.80 8.36 -17.11
CA ARG A 215 1.64 9.54 -17.97
C ARG A 215 1.28 10.74 -17.12
N GLY A 216 1.97 11.86 -17.38
CA GLY A 216 1.70 13.06 -16.64
C GLY A 216 1.97 12.94 -15.14
N ASN A 217 1.25 13.70 -14.38
CA ASN A 217 1.36 13.74 -12.94
C ASN A 217 0.43 12.68 -12.32
N MET A 218 1.00 11.69 -11.61
CA MET A 218 0.23 10.61 -10.99
C MET A 218 0.46 10.55 -9.50
N GLN A 219 -0.59 10.21 -8.76
CA GLN A 219 -0.51 10.03 -7.32
C GLN A 219 -1.10 8.67 -6.93
N ILE A 220 -0.48 8.02 -5.93
CA ILE A 220 -0.93 6.74 -5.42
C ILE A 220 -0.93 6.80 -3.91
N LEU A 221 -1.98 6.28 -3.28
CA LEU A 221 -2.10 6.12 -1.84
C LEU A 221 -2.35 4.64 -1.54
N LEU A 222 -1.47 4.02 -0.75
CA LEU A 222 -1.74 2.74 -0.09
C LEU A 222 -2.04 3.03 1.37
N CYS A 223 -3.07 2.41 1.95
CA CYS A 223 -3.41 2.62 3.36
C CYS A 223 -4.15 1.43 3.97
N THR A 224 -3.95 1.22 5.27
CA THR A 224 -4.69 0.27 6.10
C THR A 224 -6.05 0.83 6.52
N ASP A 225 -6.91 0.01 7.10
CA ASP A 225 -8.26 0.40 7.53
C ASP A 225 -8.24 1.51 8.59
N GLY A 226 -7.29 1.48 9.55
CA GLY A 226 -7.10 2.55 10.53
C GLY A 226 -6.76 3.92 9.92
N PHE A 227 -6.50 3.99 8.62
CA PHE A 227 -6.36 5.24 7.88
C PHE A 227 -7.64 5.59 7.10
N TRP A 228 -8.13 4.71 6.21
CA TRP A 228 -9.23 5.06 5.31
C TRP A 228 -10.61 5.09 5.99
N GLU A 229 -10.79 4.44 7.13
CA GLU A 229 -12.06 4.53 7.89
C GLU A 229 -12.35 5.95 8.37
N TYR A 230 -11.32 6.78 8.59
CA TYR A 230 -11.43 8.14 9.16
C TYR A 230 -11.38 9.27 8.13
N ILE A 231 -11.25 8.95 6.85
CA ILE A 231 -11.19 9.96 5.78
C ILE A 231 -12.01 9.50 4.57
N THR A 232 -12.87 10.35 4.03
CA THR A 232 -13.68 10.03 2.84
C THR A 232 -12.89 10.24 1.55
N GLU A 233 -13.36 9.65 0.46
CA GLU A 233 -12.77 9.80 -0.87
C GLU A 233 -12.79 11.28 -1.32
N GLU A 234 -13.86 12.03 -0.99
CA GLU A 234 -13.94 13.46 -1.25
C GLU A 234 -12.88 14.26 -0.46
N GLN A 235 -12.63 13.88 0.79
CA GLN A 235 -11.60 14.49 1.63
C GLN A 235 -10.19 14.16 1.11
N ILE A 236 -9.94 12.91 0.68
CA ILE A 236 -8.68 12.52 0.03
C ILE A 236 -8.45 13.37 -1.23
N GLN A 237 -9.51 13.58 -2.04
CA GLN A 237 -9.47 14.42 -3.25
C GLN A 237 -9.14 15.87 -2.91
N ILE A 238 -9.79 16.46 -1.91
CA ILE A 238 -9.52 17.85 -1.47
C ILE A 238 -8.08 17.99 -1.00
N CYS A 239 -7.60 17.07 -0.16
CA CYS A 239 -6.19 17.06 0.27
C CYS A 239 -5.22 16.95 -0.90
N LEU A 240 -5.56 16.17 -1.94
CA LEU A 240 -4.74 16.04 -3.13
C LEU A 240 -4.65 17.37 -3.91
N GLU A 241 -5.77 18.05 -4.11
CA GLU A 241 -5.84 19.34 -4.82
C GLU A 241 -5.02 20.44 -4.10
N GLU A 242 -4.92 20.37 -2.78
CA GLU A 242 -4.16 21.30 -1.94
C GLU A 242 -2.69 20.92 -1.76
N SER A 243 -2.20 19.90 -2.47
CA SER A 243 -0.85 19.36 -2.30
C SER A 243 -0.04 19.41 -3.60
N ASP A 244 1.27 19.57 -3.45
CA ASP A 244 2.24 19.59 -4.55
C ASP A 244 3.28 18.46 -4.46
N ASN A 245 3.22 17.64 -3.42
CA ASN A 245 4.11 16.50 -3.22
C ASN A 245 3.50 15.45 -2.26
N ALA A 246 4.13 14.26 -2.21
CA ALA A 246 3.67 13.14 -1.40
C ALA A 246 3.58 13.45 0.10
N GLN A 247 4.53 14.22 0.64
CA GLN A 247 4.55 14.55 2.07
C GLN A 247 3.39 15.47 2.45
N ILE A 248 3.19 16.58 1.72
CA ILE A 248 2.11 17.54 2.01
C ILE A 248 0.74 16.84 1.88
N TRP A 249 0.57 15.97 0.87
CA TRP A 249 -0.66 15.21 0.73
C TRP A 249 -0.94 14.32 1.95
N MET A 250 0.07 13.62 2.45
CA MET A 250 -0.06 12.83 3.68
C MET A 250 -0.38 13.71 4.89
N GLU A 251 0.35 14.81 5.09
CA GLU A 251 0.15 15.71 6.23
C GLU A 251 -1.26 16.32 6.25
N ASN A 252 -1.77 16.76 5.10
CA ASN A 252 -3.14 17.27 4.97
C ASN A 252 -4.19 16.21 5.33
N MET A 253 -4.01 14.96 4.85
CA MET A 253 -4.91 13.85 5.21
C MET A 253 -4.85 13.53 6.70
N LEU A 254 -3.66 13.46 7.30
CA LEU A 254 -3.50 13.18 8.74
C LEU A 254 -4.13 14.27 9.62
N GLU A 255 -4.08 15.53 9.19
CA GLU A 255 -4.76 16.63 9.90
C GLU A 255 -6.28 16.43 9.89
N LEU A 256 -6.88 16.06 8.76
CA LEU A 256 -8.32 15.75 8.67
C LEU A 256 -8.69 14.50 9.48
N ILE A 257 -7.91 13.43 9.38
CA ILE A 257 -8.11 12.21 10.16
C ILE A 257 -8.09 12.54 11.66
N SER A 258 -7.13 13.32 12.12
CA SER A 258 -7.05 13.74 13.54
C SER A 258 -8.27 14.52 14.01
N ARG A 259 -8.92 15.27 13.12
CA ARG A 259 -10.18 15.99 13.42
C ARG A 259 -11.41 15.08 13.40
N ASN A 260 -11.41 14.07 12.54
CA ASN A 260 -12.52 13.13 12.37
C ASN A 260 -12.50 12.03 13.43
N ASP A 261 -11.32 11.71 13.96
CA ASP A 261 -11.09 10.63 14.91
C ASP A 261 -11.66 11.01 16.29
N GLN A 262 -12.88 10.57 16.57
CA GLN A 262 -13.59 10.75 17.85
C GLN A 262 -13.71 9.44 18.63
N HIS A 263 -13.03 8.37 18.19
CA HIS A 263 -13.10 7.05 18.81
C HIS A 263 -12.28 6.98 20.10
N SER A 264 -12.73 6.14 21.04
CA SER A 264 -12.04 5.90 22.31
C SER A 264 -10.83 5.00 22.17
N GLU A 265 -10.70 4.28 21.06
CA GLU A 265 -9.58 3.36 20.78
C GLU A 265 -9.22 3.47 19.28
N ARG A 266 -8.01 3.95 19.02
CA ARG A 266 -7.45 4.10 17.66
C ARG A 266 -6.73 2.83 17.25
N ASP A 267 -6.98 2.38 16.02
CA ASP A 267 -6.26 1.27 15.43
C ASP A 267 -4.85 1.64 14.96
N ASN A 268 -4.06 0.64 14.61
CA ASN A 268 -2.83 0.83 13.85
C ASN A 268 -3.16 1.57 12.56
N ARG A 269 -2.32 2.52 12.17
CA ARG A 269 -2.55 3.36 11.01
C ARG A 269 -1.30 3.47 10.19
N THR A 270 -1.34 2.92 8.99
CA THR A 270 -0.20 3.00 8.06
C THR A 270 -0.66 3.42 6.68
N ALA A 271 0.08 4.36 6.09
CA ALA A 271 -0.17 4.80 4.73
C ALA A 271 1.13 5.16 4.00
N ILE A 272 1.11 5.00 2.67
CA ILE A 272 2.19 5.37 1.76
C ILE A 272 1.57 6.24 0.67
N THR A 273 2.00 7.49 0.58
CA THR A 273 1.71 8.37 -0.56
C THR A 273 2.88 8.32 -1.54
N ILE A 274 2.57 8.23 -2.82
CA ILE A 274 3.55 8.22 -3.91
C ILE A 274 3.15 9.31 -4.90
N TRP A 275 4.11 10.13 -5.29
CA TRP A 275 3.94 11.21 -6.24
C TRP A 275 4.89 11.04 -7.40
N ILE A 276 4.34 10.96 -8.61
CA ILE A 276 5.06 10.67 -9.84
C ILE A 276 4.91 11.87 -10.77
N ASP A 277 6.03 12.51 -11.12
CA ASP A 277 6.09 13.57 -12.10
C ASP A 277 6.82 13.06 -13.34
N ASP A 278 6.19 13.08 -14.50
CA ASP A 278 6.91 12.93 -15.76
C ASP A 278 7.52 14.29 -16.11
N GLY A 279 8.83 14.33 -16.13
CA GLY A 279 9.60 15.56 -16.27
C GLY A 279 9.52 16.20 -17.67
N GLU A 280 8.32 16.52 -18.16
CA GLU A 280 8.12 17.45 -19.28
C GLU A 280 8.21 18.93 -18.82
N GLY A 281 9.10 19.24 -17.91
CA GLY A 281 9.28 20.59 -17.38
C GLY A 281 10.75 20.93 -17.19
N ASP A 282 11.25 21.84 -18.03
CA ASP A 282 12.45 22.66 -17.92
C ASP A 282 13.66 22.05 -17.17
N ILE A 283 14.55 21.43 -17.93
CA ILE A 283 15.97 21.45 -17.60
C ILE A 283 16.50 22.86 -17.85
N THR A 284 16.13 23.82 -17.01
CA THR A 284 16.81 25.10 -16.93
C THR A 284 17.59 25.16 -15.62
N GLN A 285 18.90 24.91 -15.81
CA GLN A 285 20.08 25.17 -14.95
C GLN A 285 20.50 24.06 -13.98
#